data_5af037d7ea02e1cc4734de347eff6b43
#
_entry.id   5af037d7ea02e1cc4734de347eff6b43
#
_cell.length_a   1.000
_cell.length_b   1.000
_cell.length_c   1.000
_cell.angle_alpha   90.00
_cell.angle_beta   90.00
_cell.angle_gamma   90.00
#
_symmetry.space_group_name_H-M   'P 1'
#
loop_
_entity.id
_entity.type
_entity.pdbx_description
1 polymer ?
#
loop_
_entity_poly.entity_id
_entity_poly.type
_entity_poly.pdbx_seq_one_letter_code
_entity_poly.pdbx_strand_id
1 'polypeptide(L)'
;MRVVMFGYQTWGHRTLQALLESEHDVVLVVTHPKSEHAYEKIWSDSVADLAEEHGVPVLIRNRPDDEELFERLKEADPDIIVANNWRTWIPPRIFGLPRHGTLNVHDSLLPKYAGFSPLIWALINGEPEVGVTAHMMNDELDAGDIVRQEAVPVGPADTATDLFHKTVDLIAPVTIGALGLIASGQTEFTRQDRSQASFFHKRADEDSRIDWSWPAEDLERLVRAQSEPYPSAYTFHRGKRLDVLASFVSEGCYGGTPGRIFYREGEGVVIVAGADARTGRNHGLAITRVRTEDGRELPASEYFTSMGGYLTTRP
;
A
#
# COMPACT_ATOMS: atom_id res chain seq x y z
N MET A 1 -17.89 22.41 -7.01
CA MET A 1 -18.89 21.35 -6.73
C MET A 1 -19.03 21.19 -5.23
N ARG A 2 -20.20 20.78 -4.75
CA ARG A 2 -20.43 20.32 -3.36
C ARG A 2 -19.91 18.88 -3.23
N VAL A 3 -18.99 18.66 -2.32
CA VAL A 3 -18.28 17.38 -2.19
C VAL A 3 -18.55 16.79 -0.80
N VAL A 4 -18.93 15.52 -0.77
CA VAL A 4 -18.84 14.70 0.44
C VAL A 4 -17.58 13.83 0.32
N MET A 5 -16.76 13.79 1.38
CA MET A 5 -15.51 13.05 1.38
C MET A 5 -15.59 11.84 2.29
N PHE A 6 -15.30 10.65 1.75
CA PHE A 6 -15.09 9.40 2.50
C PHE A 6 -13.59 9.12 2.57
N GLY A 7 -12.98 9.29 3.71
CA GLY A 7 -11.53 9.18 3.83
C GLY A 7 -11.03 8.58 5.11
N TYR A 8 -9.83 7.99 5.05
CA TYR A 8 -9.20 7.43 6.22
C TYR A 8 -7.67 7.56 6.14
N GLN A 9 -7.02 7.76 7.31
CA GLN A 9 -5.58 7.87 7.46
C GLN A 9 -4.94 8.94 6.54
N THR A 10 -3.63 8.84 6.31
CA THR A 10 -2.87 9.85 5.56
C THR A 10 -3.38 10.04 4.12
N TRP A 11 -3.76 8.98 3.43
CA TRP A 11 -4.33 9.09 2.07
C TRP A 11 -5.63 9.91 2.06
N GLY A 12 -6.57 9.58 2.97
CA GLY A 12 -7.80 10.34 3.15
C GLY A 12 -7.51 11.77 3.61
N HIS A 13 -6.57 11.97 4.52
CA HIS A 13 -6.17 13.28 5.00
C HIS A 13 -5.62 14.17 3.87
N ARG A 14 -4.72 13.64 3.02
CA ARG A 14 -4.16 14.37 1.87
C ARG A 14 -5.23 14.70 0.82
N THR A 15 -6.20 13.79 0.60
CA THR A 15 -7.33 14.07 -0.27
C THR A 15 -8.20 15.18 0.29
N LEU A 16 -8.53 15.13 1.58
CA LEU A 16 -9.31 16.19 2.23
C LEU A 16 -8.58 17.53 2.18
N GLN A 17 -7.29 17.55 2.47
CA GLN A 17 -6.46 18.75 2.38
C GLN A 17 -6.54 19.37 0.98
N ALA A 18 -6.34 18.55 -0.07
CA ALA A 18 -6.44 19.02 -1.46
C ALA A 18 -7.82 19.59 -1.81
N LEU A 19 -8.90 18.97 -1.31
CA LEU A 19 -10.25 19.46 -1.51
C LEU A 19 -10.49 20.80 -0.81
N LEU A 20 -10.04 20.95 0.44
CA LEU A 20 -10.17 22.18 1.23
C LEU A 20 -9.36 23.37 0.66
N GLU A 21 -8.22 23.08 0.01
CA GLU A 21 -7.38 24.09 -0.67
C GLU A 21 -7.89 24.44 -2.09
N SER A 22 -8.92 23.73 -2.59
CA SER A 22 -9.47 23.90 -3.93
C SER A 22 -10.70 24.84 -3.96
N GLU A 23 -11.27 25.02 -5.15
CA GLU A 23 -12.55 25.72 -5.35
C GLU A 23 -13.81 24.90 -4.97
N HIS A 24 -13.63 23.67 -4.51
CA HIS A 24 -14.74 22.78 -4.16
C HIS A 24 -15.22 23.02 -2.73
N ASP A 25 -16.52 22.86 -2.50
CA ASP A 25 -17.17 23.04 -1.21
C ASP A 25 -17.32 21.67 -0.51
N VAL A 26 -16.48 21.40 0.49
CA VAL A 26 -16.54 20.15 1.27
C VAL A 26 -17.63 20.30 2.33
N VAL A 27 -18.78 19.66 2.11
CA VAL A 27 -19.98 19.84 2.93
C VAL A 27 -20.14 18.80 4.06
N LEU A 28 -19.48 17.66 3.94
CA LEU A 28 -19.50 16.59 4.94
C LEU A 28 -18.29 15.68 4.76
N VAL A 29 -17.71 15.23 5.85
CA VAL A 29 -16.66 14.21 5.89
C VAL A 29 -17.17 12.97 6.60
N VAL A 30 -16.90 11.80 6.04
CA VAL A 30 -17.16 10.49 6.65
C VAL A 30 -15.83 9.78 6.82
N THR A 31 -15.51 9.33 8.02
CA THR A 31 -14.22 8.65 8.31
C THR A 31 -14.43 7.44 9.22
N HIS A 32 -13.45 6.53 9.21
CA HIS A 32 -13.42 5.42 10.15
C HIS A 32 -12.94 5.87 11.55
N PRO A 33 -13.32 5.14 12.63
CA PRO A 33 -12.72 5.34 13.94
C PRO A 33 -11.22 4.98 13.90
N LYS A 34 -10.45 5.58 14.81
CA LYS A 34 -9.02 5.26 14.99
C LYS A 34 -8.85 3.76 15.26
N SER A 35 -7.88 3.14 14.61
CA SER A 35 -7.58 1.72 14.77
C SER A 35 -6.40 1.49 15.70
N GLU A 36 -6.44 0.39 16.45
CA GLU A 36 -5.33 -0.09 17.28
C GLU A 36 -4.43 -1.10 16.56
N HIS A 37 -4.78 -1.49 15.34
CA HIS A 37 -4.01 -2.47 14.57
C HIS A 37 -2.66 -1.90 14.13
N ALA A 38 -1.56 -2.65 14.30
CA ALA A 38 -0.20 -2.19 14.07
C ALA A 38 0.02 -1.59 12.66
N TYR A 39 -0.48 -2.24 11.62
CA TYR A 39 -0.40 -1.74 10.23
C TYR A 39 -1.25 -0.48 10.00
N GLU A 40 -2.27 -0.26 10.80
CA GLU A 40 -3.18 0.89 10.66
C GLU A 40 -2.74 2.10 11.47
N LYS A 41 -1.72 1.95 12.31
CA LYS A 41 -1.04 3.07 13.00
C LYS A 41 0.05 3.72 12.15
N ILE A 42 0.43 3.06 11.05
CA ILE A 42 1.37 3.61 10.07
C ILE A 42 0.60 4.59 9.19
N TRP A 43 1.16 5.79 8.95
CA TRP A 43 0.53 6.82 8.12
C TRP A 43 -0.90 7.13 8.55
N SER A 44 -1.10 7.50 9.82
CA SER A 44 -2.40 7.61 10.49
C SER A 44 -2.84 9.05 10.76
N ASP A 45 -2.53 9.99 9.86
CA ASP A 45 -3.02 11.37 9.95
C ASP A 45 -4.56 11.37 10.05
N SER A 46 -5.09 12.21 10.95
CA SER A 46 -6.51 12.22 11.27
C SER A 46 -7.32 13.05 10.27
N VAL A 47 -8.17 12.37 9.53
CA VAL A 47 -9.15 13.04 8.65
C VAL A 47 -10.18 13.83 9.46
N ALA A 48 -10.59 13.30 10.64
CA ALA A 48 -11.56 13.96 11.50
C ALA A 48 -11.01 15.27 12.06
N ASP A 49 -9.77 15.24 12.60
CA ASP A 49 -9.16 16.43 13.20
C ASP A 49 -9.00 17.55 12.15
N LEU A 50 -8.56 17.20 10.92
CA LEU A 50 -8.44 18.17 9.82
C LEU A 50 -9.79 18.77 9.42
N ALA A 51 -10.84 17.96 9.33
CA ALA A 51 -12.19 18.45 9.01
C ALA A 51 -12.73 19.37 10.10
N GLU A 52 -12.55 19.03 11.38
CA GLU A 52 -12.96 19.85 12.53
C GLU A 52 -12.22 21.19 12.57
N GLU A 53 -10.90 21.21 12.28
CA GLU A 53 -10.09 22.45 12.18
C GLU A 53 -10.63 23.41 11.13
N HIS A 54 -11.26 22.90 10.06
CA HIS A 54 -11.84 23.69 8.98
C HIS A 54 -13.36 23.88 9.13
N GLY A 55 -13.96 23.44 10.26
CA GLY A 55 -15.38 23.59 10.53
C GLY A 55 -16.31 22.74 9.64
N VAL A 56 -15.77 21.69 9.03
CA VAL A 56 -16.54 20.75 8.21
C VAL A 56 -17.18 19.69 9.10
N PRO A 57 -18.49 19.42 8.98
CA PRO A 57 -19.15 18.35 9.73
C PRO A 57 -18.52 16.98 9.49
N VAL A 58 -18.35 16.19 10.56
CA VAL A 58 -17.72 14.86 10.51
C VAL A 58 -18.66 13.79 11.03
N LEU A 59 -18.72 12.66 10.32
CA LEU A 59 -19.38 11.44 10.77
C LEU A 59 -18.37 10.31 10.85
N ILE A 60 -18.27 9.69 12.03
CA ILE A 60 -17.40 8.51 12.24
C ILE A 60 -18.22 7.24 12.06
N ARG A 61 -17.86 6.40 11.10
CA ARG A 61 -18.58 5.17 10.76
C ARG A 61 -17.64 4.02 10.43
N ASN A 62 -17.96 2.82 10.93
CA ASN A 62 -17.28 1.60 10.51
C ASN A 62 -17.76 1.12 9.13
N ARG A 63 -19.05 1.29 8.87
CA ARG A 63 -19.70 0.93 7.61
C ARG A 63 -20.68 2.03 7.19
N PRO A 64 -20.83 2.26 5.89
CA PRO A 64 -21.74 3.29 5.39
C PRO A 64 -23.11 2.70 5.01
N ASP A 65 -23.69 1.86 5.86
CA ASP A 65 -24.92 1.11 5.58
C ASP A 65 -26.11 1.51 6.47
N ASP A 66 -25.93 2.48 7.39
CA ASP A 66 -26.98 2.96 8.29
C ASP A 66 -27.85 4.07 7.66
N GLU A 67 -29.11 4.15 8.09
CA GLU A 67 -30.09 5.09 7.55
C GLU A 67 -29.79 6.55 7.96
N GLU A 68 -29.23 6.77 9.14
CA GLU A 68 -28.82 8.11 9.59
C GLU A 68 -27.80 8.71 8.62
N LEU A 69 -26.76 7.94 8.26
CA LEU A 69 -25.77 8.38 7.29
C LEU A 69 -26.42 8.69 5.93
N PHE A 70 -27.33 7.82 5.46
CA PHE A 70 -28.00 8.03 4.18
C PHE A 70 -28.82 9.33 4.16
N GLU A 71 -29.61 9.62 5.21
CA GLU A 71 -30.35 10.88 5.31
C GLU A 71 -29.41 12.10 5.42
N ARG A 72 -28.32 12.00 6.16
CA ARG A 72 -27.31 13.08 6.23
C ARG A 72 -26.65 13.35 4.86
N LEU A 73 -26.41 12.32 4.06
CA LEU A 73 -25.90 12.48 2.70
C LEU A 73 -26.92 13.16 1.78
N LYS A 74 -28.20 12.81 1.91
CA LYS A 74 -29.29 13.49 1.16
C LYS A 74 -29.43 14.95 1.56
N GLU A 75 -29.38 15.26 2.87
CA GLU A 75 -29.44 16.65 3.36
C GLU A 75 -28.23 17.47 2.88
N ALA A 76 -27.05 16.85 2.79
CA ALA A 76 -25.84 17.48 2.29
C ALA A 76 -25.92 17.81 0.79
N ASP A 77 -26.80 17.14 0.03
CA ASP A 77 -27.04 17.32 -1.41
C ASP A 77 -25.72 17.48 -2.21
N PRO A 78 -24.84 16.46 -2.20
CA PRO A 78 -23.55 16.56 -2.86
C PRO A 78 -23.69 16.43 -4.38
N ASP A 79 -22.83 17.16 -5.10
CA ASP A 79 -22.65 16.95 -6.54
C ASP A 79 -21.89 15.65 -6.82
N ILE A 80 -20.96 15.30 -5.92
CA ILE A 80 -20.08 14.13 -6.02
C ILE A 80 -19.63 13.66 -4.62
N ILE A 81 -19.40 12.36 -4.47
CA ILE A 81 -18.64 11.80 -3.36
C ILE A 81 -17.20 11.56 -3.84
N VAL A 82 -16.21 11.89 -3.01
CA VAL A 82 -14.81 11.51 -3.21
C VAL A 82 -14.42 10.52 -2.13
N ALA A 83 -13.91 9.35 -2.51
CA ALA A 83 -13.43 8.33 -1.58
C ALA A 83 -11.93 8.12 -1.72
N ASN A 84 -11.20 8.01 -0.60
CA ASN A 84 -9.80 7.56 -0.59
C ASN A 84 -9.49 6.79 0.69
N ASN A 85 -8.89 5.62 0.52
CA ASN A 85 -8.56 4.69 1.61
C ASN A 85 -9.77 4.31 2.48
N TRP A 86 -10.97 4.32 1.90
CA TRP A 86 -12.16 3.80 2.55
C TRP A 86 -12.14 2.27 2.52
N ARG A 87 -12.36 1.61 3.67
CA ARG A 87 -11.99 0.20 3.87
C ARG A 87 -13.15 -0.79 3.86
N THR A 88 -14.36 -0.29 3.71
CA THR A 88 -15.55 -1.14 3.68
C THR A 88 -16.35 -0.87 2.42
N TRP A 89 -17.23 -1.79 2.06
CA TRP A 89 -18.10 -1.64 0.90
C TRP A 89 -19.01 -0.42 1.05
N ILE A 90 -19.03 0.44 0.05
CA ILE A 90 -20.00 1.55 -0.09
C ILE A 90 -21.15 1.04 -0.96
N PRO A 91 -22.39 0.95 -0.42
CA PRO A 91 -23.50 0.37 -1.18
C PRO A 91 -23.96 1.27 -2.33
N PRO A 92 -24.57 0.69 -3.40
CA PRO A 92 -25.03 1.42 -4.58
C PRO A 92 -25.94 2.62 -4.27
N ARG A 93 -26.80 2.50 -3.26
CA ARG A 93 -27.68 3.60 -2.82
C ARG A 93 -26.92 4.84 -2.33
N ILE A 94 -25.63 4.65 -1.90
CA ILE A 94 -24.77 5.74 -1.44
C ILE A 94 -23.86 6.20 -2.58
N PHE A 95 -23.08 5.31 -3.21
CA PHE A 95 -22.15 5.77 -4.23
C PHE A 95 -22.86 6.31 -5.49
N GLY A 96 -24.10 5.93 -5.75
CA GLY A 96 -24.92 6.44 -6.83
C GLY A 96 -25.84 7.61 -6.45
N LEU A 97 -25.81 8.07 -5.18
CA LEU A 97 -26.68 9.16 -4.73
C LEU A 97 -26.39 10.51 -5.41
N PRO A 98 -25.10 10.96 -5.51
CA PRO A 98 -24.79 12.22 -6.15
C PRO A 98 -25.00 12.17 -7.67
N ARG A 99 -25.33 13.32 -8.29
CA ARG A 99 -25.54 13.42 -9.76
C ARG A 99 -24.31 13.00 -10.58
N HIS A 100 -23.09 13.15 -10.03
CA HIS A 100 -21.85 12.73 -10.66
C HIS A 100 -21.30 11.42 -10.08
N GLY A 101 -22.09 10.73 -9.23
CA GLY A 101 -21.66 9.48 -8.60
C GLY A 101 -20.54 9.66 -7.60
N THR A 102 -19.65 8.66 -7.50
CA THR A 102 -18.53 8.63 -6.57
C THR A 102 -17.22 8.42 -7.30
N LEU A 103 -16.26 9.30 -7.06
CA LEU A 103 -14.88 9.20 -7.49
C LEU A 103 -14.08 8.51 -6.39
N ASN A 104 -13.45 7.37 -6.69
CA ASN A 104 -12.51 6.71 -5.78
C ASN A 104 -11.07 7.01 -6.20
N VAL A 105 -10.23 7.38 -5.24
CA VAL A 105 -8.79 7.60 -5.46
C VAL A 105 -8.06 6.42 -4.87
N HIS A 106 -7.42 5.63 -5.74
CA HIS A 106 -6.76 4.36 -5.39
C HIS A 106 -5.26 4.44 -5.64
N ASP A 107 -4.45 3.97 -4.71
CA ASP A 107 -2.99 4.06 -4.75
C ASP A 107 -2.32 2.93 -5.57
N SER A 108 -2.84 2.71 -6.77
CA SER A 108 -2.24 1.83 -7.77
C SER A 108 -2.47 2.34 -9.19
N LEU A 109 -1.79 1.71 -10.16
CA LEU A 109 -2.03 1.86 -11.58
C LEU A 109 -3.08 0.84 -12.04
N LEU A 110 -4.37 1.14 -11.77
CA LEU A 110 -5.48 0.28 -12.21
C LEU A 110 -5.44 0.02 -13.72
N PRO A 111 -5.80 -1.18 -14.18
CA PRO A 111 -6.51 -2.26 -13.48
C PRO A 111 -5.65 -3.18 -12.62
N LYS A 112 -4.34 -2.98 -12.56
CA LYS A 112 -3.46 -3.77 -11.70
C LYS A 112 -3.57 -3.34 -10.24
N TYR A 113 -3.36 -4.29 -9.32
CA TYR A 113 -3.32 -4.05 -7.88
C TYR A 113 -4.62 -3.47 -7.31
N ALA A 114 -5.77 -3.93 -7.79
CA ALA A 114 -7.04 -3.67 -7.14
C ALA A 114 -7.10 -4.31 -5.74
N GLY A 115 -7.84 -3.70 -4.83
CA GLY A 115 -8.03 -4.18 -3.47
C GLY A 115 -7.13 -3.51 -2.44
N PHE A 116 -6.32 -4.28 -1.69
CA PHE A 116 -5.64 -3.78 -0.49
C PHE A 116 -4.12 -3.73 -0.62
N SER A 117 -3.50 -2.76 0.07
CA SER A 117 -2.04 -2.61 0.17
C SER A 117 -1.31 -2.61 -1.18
N PRO A 118 -1.85 -1.97 -2.23
CA PRO A 118 -1.38 -2.13 -3.61
C PRO A 118 0.07 -1.70 -3.78
N LEU A 119 0.50 -0.63 -3.12
CA LEU A 119 1.86 -0.09 -3.19
C LEU A 119 2.90 -1.11 -2.70
N ILE A 120 2.62 -1.77 -1.58
CA ILE A 120 3.52 -2.77 -1.00
C ILE A 120 3.61 -4.01 -1.90
N TRP A 121 2.46 -4.48 -2.40
CA TRP A 121 2.43 -5.61 -3.32
C TRP A 121 3.14 -5.30 -4.64
N ALA A 122 3.01 -4.09 -5.17
CA ALA A 122 3.71 -3.67 -6.39
C ALA A 122 5.24 -3.71 -6.20
N LEU A 123 5.74 -3.23 -5.05
CA LEU A 123 7.17 -3.28 -4.73
C LEU A 123 7.68 -4.72 -4.59
N ILE A 124 6.96 -5.58 -3.86
CA ILE A 124 7.31 -7.01 -3.71
C ILE A 124 7.38 -7.70 -5.08
N ASN A 125 6.41 -7.41 -5.96
CA ASN A 125 6.33 -8.02 -7.29
C ASN A 125 7.29 -7.40 -8.31
N GLY A 126 8.05 -6.37 -7.93
CA GLY A 126 9.06 -5.75 -8.78
C GLY A 126 8.49 -4.94 -9.93
N GLU A 127 7.34 -4.28 -9.73
CA GLU A 127 6.81 -3.36 -10.74
C GLU A 127 7.80 -2.19 -10.95
N PRO A 128 8.01 -1.77 -12.19
CA PRO A 128 8.96 -0.69 -12.51
C PRO A 128 8.41 0.69 -12.17
N GLU A 129 7.10 0.81 -11.97
CA GLU A 129 6.39 2.04 -11.64
C GLU A 129 5.20 1.75 -10.73
N VAL A 130 4.83 2.74 -9.95
CA VAL A 130 3.63 2.78 -9.10
C VAL A 130 2.89 4.08 -9.35
N GLY A 131 1.69 4.25 -8.83
CA GLY A 131 0.97 5.50 -9.03
C GLY A 131 -0.37 5.56 -8.35
N VAL A 132 -1.16 6.56 -8.74
CA VAL A 132 -2.49 6.84 -8.19
C VAL A 132 -3.49 6.91 -9.33
N THR A 133 -4.63 6.29 -9.14
CA THR A 133 -5.76 6.29 -10.08
C THR A 133 -7.00 6.88 -9.43
N ALA A 134 -7.58 7.92 -10.04
CA ALA A 134 -8.94 8.36 -9.77
C ALA A 134 -9.89 7.70 -10.77
N HIS A 135 -10.84 6.91 -10.28
CA HIS A 135 -11.81 6.19 -11.11
C HIS A 135 -13.24 6.35 -10.58
N MET A 136 -14.22 6.22 -11.43
CA MET A 136 -15.62 6.22 -11.02
C MET A 136 -15.95 4.91 -10.32
N MET A 137 -16.68 4.97 -9.21
CA MET A 137 -17.10 3.78 -8.49
C MET A 137 -18.27 3.09 -9.20
N ASN A 138 -18.27 1.76 -9.21
CA ASN A 138 -19.36 0.92 -9.68
C ASN A 138 -19.56 -0.28 -8.75
N ASP A 139 -20.36 -1.28 -9.15
CA ASP A 139 -20.69 -2.47 -8.36
C ASP A 139 -19.55 -3.50 -8.27
N GLU A 140 -18.40 -3.26 -8.91
CA GLU A 140 -17.24 -4.15 -8.86
C GLU A 140 -16.05 -3.47 -8.16
N LEU A 141 -15.22 -4.27 -7.51
CA LEU A 141 -14.05 -3.78 -6.77
C LEU A 141 -13.06 -3.07 -7.71
N ASP A 142 -12.83 -1.78 -7.46
CA ASP A 142 -11.89 -0.90 -8.16
C ASP A 142 -11.93 -1.00 -9.70
N ALA A 143 -13.13 -1.22 -10.27
CA ALA A 143 -13.31 -1.60 -11.68
C ALA A 143 -13.94 -0.54 -12.57
N GLY A 144 -14.37 0.60 -12.00
CA GLY A 144 -14.99 1.67 -12.77
C GLY A 144 -14.01 2.42 -13.66
N ASP A 145 -14.55 3.22 -14.56
CA ASP A 145 -13.77 3.90 -15.59
C ASP A 145 -12.77 4.90 -14.98
N ILE A 146 -11.55 4.90 -15.51
CA ILE A 146 -10.44 5.75 -15.08
C ILE A 146 -10.70 7.18 -15.59
N VAL A 147 -10.79 8.12 -14.65
CA VAL A 147 -10.90 9.55 -14.93
C VAL A 147 -9.52 10.18 -15.11
N ARG A 148 -8.60 9.86 -14.21
CA ARG A 148 -7.21 10.33 -14.24
C ARG A 148 -6.29 9.32 -13.57
N GLN A 149 -5.08 9.19 -14.09
CA GLN A 149 -4.06 8.30 -13.54
C GLN A 149 -2.69 8.96 -13.71
N GLU A 150 -1.85 8.89 -12.68
CA GLU A 150 -0.46 9.35 -12.74
C GLU A 150 0.48 8.31 -12.14
N ALA A 151 1.67 8.16 -12.75
CA ALA A 151 2.66 7.18 -12.39
C ALA A 151 3.98 7.83 -11.95
N VAL A 152 4.72 7.15 -11.09
CA VAL A 152 6.09 7.48 -10.71
C VAL A 152 6.97 6.23 -10.79
N PRO A 153 8.26 6.36 -11.19
CA PRO A 153 9.16 5.23 -11.28
C PRO A 153 9.55 4.69 -9.89
N VAL A 154 9.71 3.37 -9.83
CA VAL A 154 10.31 2.66 -8.68
C VAL A 154 11.83 2.63 -8.89
N GLY A 155 12.57 3.27 -8.00
CA GLY A 155 14.02 3.23 -8.00
C GLY A 155 14.58 1.90 -7.46
N PRO A 156 15.80 1.55 -7.82
CA PRO A 156 16.39 0.25 -7.45
C PRO A 156 16.58 0.05 -5.93
N ALA A 157 16.62 1.13 -5.18
CA ALA A 157 16.77 1.12 -3.71
C ALA A 157 15.54 1.67 -2.98
N ASP A 158 14.45 1.97 -3.67
CA ASP A 158 13.25 2.51 -3.03
C ASP A 158 12.68 1.52 -2.03
N THR A 159 12.40 2.00 -0.84
CA THR A 159 11.63 1.31 0.19
C THR A 159 10.14 1.59 0.03
N ALA A 160 9.30 0.89 0.79
CA ALA A 160 7.88 1.21 0.84
C ALA A 160 7.61 2.64 1.31
N THR A 161 8.44 3.17 2.21
CA THR A 161 8.36 4.56 2.68
C THR A 161 8.67 5.57 1.58
N ASP A 162 9.71 5.31 0.76
CA ASP A 162 10.03 6.17 -0.38
C ASP A 162 8.90 6.20 -1.40
N LEU A 163 8.31 5.03 -1.71
CA LEU A 163 7.18 4.94 -2.63
C LEU A 163 5.92 5.60 -2.05
N PHE A 164 5.68 5.46 -0.74
CA PHE A 164 4.58 6.15 -0.08
C PHE A 164 4.71 7.68 -0.28
N HIS A 165 5.87 8.27 -0.03
CA HIS A 165 6.07 9.71 -0.23
C HIS A 165 5.89 10.12 -1.70
N LYS A 166 6.41 9.33 -2.65
CA LYS A 166 6.24 9.59 -4.07
C LYS A 166 4.77 9.56 -4.51
N THR A 167 3.98 8.61 -4.00
CA THR A 167 2.58 8.44 -4.42
C THR A 167 1.63 9.37 -3.67
N VAL A 168 1.91 9.71 -2.41
CA VAL A 168 1.08 10.64 -1.65
C VAL A 168 1.06 12.05 -2.26
N ASP A 169 2.16 12.45 -2.90
CA ASP A 169 2.27 13.72 -3.61
C ASP A 169 1.42 13.75 -4.91
N LEU A 170 1.05 12.59 -5.46
CA LEU A 170 0.18 12.49 -6.62
C LEU A 170 -1.32 12.62 -6.26
N ILE A 171 -1.70 12.44 -5.00
CA ILE A 171 -3.11 12.44 -4.59
C ILE A 171 -3.80 13.75 -4.96
N ALA A 172 -3.20 14.89 -4.62
CA ALA A 172 -3.79 16.19 -4.91
C ALA A 172 -3.97 16.46 -6.41
N PRO A 173 -2.92 16.38 -7.27
CA PRO A 173 -3.09 16.65 -8.71
C PRO A 173 -4.02 15.63 -9.40
N VAL A 174 -4.02 14.36 -8.98
CA VAL A 174 -4.92 13.35 -9.54
C VAL A 174 -6.38 13.63 -9.13
N THR A 175 -6.63 13.89 -7.84
CA THR A 175 -7.99 14.17 -7.34
C THR A 175 -8.57 15.44 -7.95
N ILE A 176 -7.87 16.56 -7.84
CA ILE A 176 -8.35 17.85 -8.31
C ILE A 176 -8.46 17.87 -9.84
N GLY A 177 -7.48 17.26 -10.54
CA GLY A 177 -7.55 17.13 -11.98
C GLY A 177 -8.74 16.28 -12.45
N ALA A 178 -9.06 15.18 -11.77
CA ALA A 178 -10.23 14.35 -12.07
C ALA A 178 -11.53 15.13 -11.83
N LEU A 179 -11.64 15.85 -10.71
CA LEU A 179 -12.81 16.69 -10.41
C LEU A 179 -12.99 17.81 -11.44
N GLY A 180 -11.90 18.41 -11.93
CA GLY A 180 -11.94 19.41 -12.98
C GLY A 180 -12.51 18.86 -14.30
N LEU A 181 -12.13 17.64 -14.69
CA LEU A 181 -12.70 16.97 -15.88
C LEU A 181 -14.20 16.72 -15.70
N ILE A 182 -14.63 16.20 -14.56
CA ILE A 182 -16.05 15.95 -14.25
C ILE A 182 -16.83 17.28 -14.24
N ALA A 183 -16.31 18.32 -13.59
CA ALA A 183 -16.95 19.64 -13.51
C ALA A 183 -17.09 20.32 -14.88
N SER A 184 -16.19 20.06 -15.82
CA SER A 184 -16.26 20.55 -17.20
C SER A 184 -17.33 19.86 -18.05
N GLY A 185 -18.03 18.85 -17.50
CA GLY A 185 -19.07 18.08 -18.18
C GLY A 185 -18.56 16.88 -18.95
N GLN A 186 -17.30 16.46 -18.76
CA GLN A 186 -16.82 15.21 -19.34
C GLN A 186 -17.54 14.02 -18.69
N THR A 187 -18.08 13.14 -19.51
CA THR A 187 -18.85 11.96 -19.06
C THR A 187 -18.28 10.64 -19.58
N GLU A 188 -17.35 10.72 -20.54
CA GLU A 188 -16.68 9.53 -21.08
C GLU A 188 -15.26 9.46 -20.53
N PHE A 189 -14.96 8.35 -19.85
CA PHE A 189 -13.67 8.08 -19.22
C PHE A 189 -13.05 6.78 -19.77
N THR A 190 -11.82 6.51 -19.42
CA THR A 190 -11.10 5.34 -19.94
C THR A 190 -11.60 4.07 -19.26
N ARG A 191 -12.24 3.19 -20.03
CA ARG A 191 -12.66 1.88 -19.54
C ARG A 191 -11.42 1.03 -19.19
N GLN A 192 -11.45 0.36 -18.03
CA GLN A 192 -10.39 -0.53 -17.63
C GLN A 192 -10.38 -1.82 -18.45
N ASP A 193 -9.19 -2.25 -18.90
CA ASP A 193 -9.01 -3.58 -19.50
C ASP A 193 -8.94 -4.66 -18.40
N ARG A 194 -10.08 -5.26 -18.11
CA ARG A 194 -10.23 -6.26 -17.05
C ARG A 194 -9.39 -7.54 -17.26
N SER A 195 -8.89 -7.79 -18.46
CA SER A 195 -7.98 -8.91 -18.72
C SER A 195 -6.61 -8.73 -18.06
N GLN A 196 -6.26 -7.48 -17.71
CA GLN A 196 -5.02 -7.13 -17.02
C GLN A 196 -5.21 -6.90 -15.51
N ALA A 197 -6.43 -7.05 -15.00
CA ALA A 197 -6.70 -6.82 -13.60
C ALA A 197 -6.01 -7.84 -12.70
N SER A 198 -5.44 -7.36 -11.60
CA SER A 198 -4.93 -8.20 -10.52
C SER A 198 -5.49 -7.71 -9.17
N PHE A 199 -5.72 -8.65 -8.26
CA PHE A 199 -6.41 -8.40 -7.00
C PHE A 199 -5.55 -8.83 -5.83
N PHE A 200 -5.44 -7.97 -4.82
CA PHE A 200 -4.62 -8.24 -3.66
C PHE A 200 -5.40 -8.09 -2.35
N HIS A 201 -5.15 -9.01 -1.43
CA HIS A 201 -5.75 -9.02 -0.11
C HIS A 201 -5.03 -8.06 0.86
N LYS A 202 -5.70 -7.74 1.97
CA LYS A 202 -5.09 -7.00 3.08
C LYS A 202 -3.92 -7.81 3.64
N ARG A 203 -2.78 -7.14 3.87
CA ARG A 203 -1.58 -7.79 4.41
C ARG A 203 -1.73 -8.20 5.87
N ALA A 204 -1.12 -9.32 6.19
CA ALA A 204 -0.98 -9.87 7.53
C ALA A 204 0.50 -10.18 7.83
N ASP A 205 0.82 -10.61 9.06
CA ASP A 205 2.21 -10.91 9.46
C ASP A 205 2.81 -12.02 8.58
N GLU A 206 2.00 -13.00 8.19
CA GLU A 206 2.41 -14.11 7.33
C GLU A 206 2.96 -13.67 5.97
N ASP A 207 2.48 -12.55 5.44
CA ASP A 207 2.93 -11.99 4.16
C ASP A 207 4.32 -11.35 4.23
N SER A 208 4.85 -11.19 5.43
CA SER A 208 6.21 -10.67 5.69
C SER A 208 7.23 -11.80 5.92
N ARG A 209 6.77 -13.05 5.90
CA ARG A 209 7.62 -14.22 6.14
C ARG A 209 8.43 -14.57 4.91
N ILE A 210 9.74 -14.70 5.09
CA ILE A 210 10.68 -15.07 4.04
C ILE A 210 10.49 -16.54 3.66
N ASP A 211 10.23 -16.80 2.39
CA ASP A 211 10.30 -18.13 1.79
C ASP A 211 11.61 -18.26 1.01
N TRP A 212 12.57 -18.98 1.60
CA TRP A 212 13.89 -19.13 1.02
C TRP A 212 13.93 -19.84 -0.33
N SER A 213 12.80 -20.44 -0.77
CA SER A 213 12.68 -21.00 -2.12
C SER A 213 12.54 -19.93 -3.21
N TRP A 214 12.29 -18.67 -2.84
CA TRP A 214 12.21 -17.54 -3.78
C TRP A 214 13.61 -17.07 -4.21
N PRO A 215 13.73 -16.47 -5.40
CA PRO A 215 14.95 -15.81 -5.84
C PRO A 215 15.39 -14.69 -4.87
N ALA A 216 16.70 -14.47 -4.79
CA ALA A 216 17.27 -13.45 -3.89
C ALA A 216 16.74 -12.04 -4.22
N GLU A 217 16.48 -11.75 -5.49
CA GLU A 217 15.91 -10.49 -5.96
C GLU A 217 14.49 -10.26 -5.42
N ASP A 218 13.68 -11.32 -5.36
CA ASP A 218 12.32 -11.24 -4.82
C ASP A 218 12.35 -11.10 -3.29
N LEU A 219 13.27 -11.79 -2.64
CA LEU A 219 13.48 -11.69 -1.18
C LEU A 219 14.02 -10.30 -0.78
N GLU A 220 14.91 -9.72 -1.57
CA GLU A 220 15.43 -8.38 -1.35
C GLU A 220 14.31 -7.34 -1.44
N ARG A 221 13.43 -7.44 -2.47
CA ARG A 221 12.25 -6.58 -2.59
C ARG A 221 11.30 -6.75 -1.41
N LEU A 222 11.09 -7.98 -0.92
CA LEU A 222 10.30 -8.21 0.28
C LEU A 222 10.88 -7.49 1.50
N VAL A 223 12.20 -7.55 1.71
CA VAL A 223 12.88 -6.85 2.81
C VAL A 223 12.69 -5.33 2.69
N ARG A 224 12.89 -4.75 1.50
CA ARG A 224 12.66 -3.31 1.27
C ARG A 224 11.20 -2.90 1.45
N ALA A 225 10.27 -3.72 1.00
CA ALA A 225 8.84 -3.48 1.16
C ALA A 225 8.37 -3.58 2.61
N GLN A 226 9.14 -4.24 3.47
CA GLN A 226 8.90 -4.41 4.90
C GLN A 226 9.90 -3.64 5.77
N SER A 227 10.53 -2.60 5.22
CA SER A 227 11.35 -1.69 6.02
C SER A 227 10.48 -0.80 6.90
N GLU A 228 11.06 -0.22 7.94
CA GLU A 228 10.35 0.71 8.82
C GLU A 228 9.61 1.80 8.03
N PRO A 229 8.39 2.17 8.48
CA PRO A 229 7.69 1.79 9.72
C PRO A 229 6.86 0.49 9.63
N TYR A 230 6.96 -0.26 8.55
CA TYR A 230 6.25 -1.53 8.39
C TYR A 230 6.87 -2.63 9.25
N PRO A 231 6.10 -3.65 9.66
CA PRO A 231 6.65 -4.84 10.28
C PRO A 231 7.68 -5.50 9.34
N SER A 232 8.86 -5.79 9.89
CA SER A 232 9.99 -6.28 9.12
C SER A 232 9.71 -7.64 8.46
N ALA A 233 10.36 -7.91 7.33
CA ALA A 233 10.46 -9.27 6.81
C ALA A 233 11.14 -10.18 7.83
N TYR A 234 10.69 -11.41 7.98
CA TYR A 234 11.22 -12.30 9.02
C TYR A 234 11.40 -13.74 8.55
N THR A 235 12.26 -14.44 9.28
CA THR A 235 12.57 -15.86 9.16
C THR A 235 12.71 -16.47 10.54
N PHE A 236 13.09 -17.76 10.62
CA PHE A 236 13.41 -18.42 11.88
C PHE A 236 14.85 -18.94 11.88
N HIS A 237 15.53 -18.73 13.00
CA HIS A 237 16.85 -19.30 13.25
C HIS A 237 16.82 -20.06 14.57
N ARG A 238 17.07 -21.38 14.51
CA ARG A 238 17.03 -22.26 15.70
C ARG A 238 15.69 -22.17 16.46
N GLY A 239 14.58 -22.14 15.71
CA GLY A 239 13.23 -22.08 16.23
C GLY A 239 12.80 -20.70 16.77
N LYS A 240 13.63 -19.65 16.68
CA LYS A 240 13.32 -18.28 17.12
C LYS A 240 13.13 -17.35 15.94
N ARG A 241 12.16 -16.44 16.03
CA ARG A 241 11.94 -15.39 15.02
C ARG A 241 13.17 -14.50 14.93
N LEU A 242 13.54 -14.19 13.71
CA LEU A 242 14.62 -13.29 13.34
C LEU A 242 14.11 -12.35 12.26
N ASP A 243 13.95 -11.08 12.58
CA ASP A 243 13.59 -10.08 11.62
C ASP A 243 14.82 -9.69 10.79
N VAL A 244 14.62 -9.54 9.48
CA VAL A 244 15.63 -9.11 8.51
C VAL A 244 15.36 -7.65 8.17
N LEU A 245 16.26 -6.77 8.63
CA LEU A 245 16.07 -5.32 8.52
C LEU A 245 16.70 -4.73 7.28
N ALA A 246 17.78 -5.34 6.79
CA ALA A 246 18.48 -4.90 5.59
C ALA A 246 19.21 -6.05 4.92
N SER A 247 19.24 -6.02 3.61
CA SER A 247 19.90 -7.03 2.77
C SER A 247 20.29 -6.44 1.42
N PHE A 248 21.09 -7.18 0.68
CA PHE A 248 21.35 -6.94 -0.74
C PHE A 248 21.46 -8.28 -1.48
N VAL A 249 21.28 -8.24 -2.79
CA VAL A 249 21.50 -9.43 -3.64
C VAL A 249 23.00 -9.58 -3.88
N SER A 250 23.54 -10.73 -3.51
CA SER A 250 24.95 -11.06 -3.77
C SER A 250 25.22 -11.21 -5.28
N GLU A 251 26.40 -10.75 -5.72
CA GLU A 251 26.81 -10.95 -7.13
C GLU A 251 27.13 -12.42 -7.44
N GLY A 252 27.47 -13.22 -6.42
CA GLY A 252 27.77 -14.63 -6.55
C GLY A 252 26.54 -15.50 -6.78
N CYS A 253 26.74 -16.64 -7.45
CA CYS A 253 25.72 -17.67 -7.57
C CYS A 253 26.03 -18.81 -6.61
N TYR A 254 25.06 -19.22 -5.82
CA TYR A 254 25.23 -20.20 -4.74
C TYR A 254 24.27 -21.35 -4.94
N GLY A 255 24.80 -22.53 -5.21
CA GLY A 255 24.00 -23.76 -5.25
C GLY A 255 23.79 -24.36 -3.85
N GLY A 256 22.82 -25.24 -3.75
CA GLY A 256 22.54 -25.99 -2.54
C GLY A 256 21.13 -25.79 -1.99
N THR A 257 20.93 -26.07 -0.71
CA THR A 257 19.61 -25.99 -0.08
C THR A 257 19.28 -24.56 0.30
N PRO A 258 18.14 -24.01 -0.14
CA PRO A 258 17.68 -22.69 0.27
C PRO A 258 17.60 -22.55 1.80
N GLY A 259 17.93 -21.35 2.29
CA GLY A 259 18.04 -21.06 3.72
C GLY A 259 19.40 -21.37 4.33
N ARG A 260 20.35 -22.02 3.60
CA ARG A 260 21.69 -22.32 4.12
C ARG A 260 22.46 -21.05 4.40
N ILE A 261 22.98 -20.89 5.63
CA ILE A 261 23.91 -19.83 6.03
C ILE A 261 25.28 -20.23 5.47
N PHE A 262 25.77 -19.50 4.45
CA PHE A 262 26.85 -20.01 3.63
C PHE A 262 28.17 -19.25 3.81
N TYR A 263 28.20 -17.92 3.58
CA TYR A 263 29.41 -17.16 3.37
C TYR A 263 29.29 -15.73 3.90
N ARG A 264 30.43 -15.07 4.16
CA ARG A 264 30.47 -13.63 4.47
C ARG A 264 30.89 -12.84 3.24
N GLU A 265 30.11 -11.84 2.87
CA GLU A 265 30.36 -10.93 1.75
C GLU A 265 30.28 -9.50 2.25
N GLY A 266 31.42 -8.84 2.39
CA GLY A 266 31.49 -7.52 3.00
C GLY A 266 30.91 -7.54 4.43
N GLU A 267 29.93 -6.67 4.67
CA GLU A 267 29.21 -6.61 5.95
C GLU A 267 28.06 -7.64 6.04
N GLY A 268 27.73 -8.30 4.91
CA GLY A 268 26.62 -9.21 4.80
C GLY A 268 26.98 -10.66 5.12
N VAL A 269 25.96 -11.43 5.47
CA VAL A 269 26.01 -12.89 5.56
C VAL A 269 25.10 -13.47 4.51
N VAL A 270 25.67 -14.17 3.55
CA VAL A 270 24.97 -14.75 2.40
C VAL A 270 24.19 -15.97 2.83
N ILE A 271 22.91 -15.94 2.53
CA ILE A 271 21.99 -17.06 2.67
C ILE A 271 21.63 -17.56 1.28
N VAL A 272 21.71 -18.87 1.07
CA VAL A 272 21.32 -19.49 -0.20
C VAL A 272 19.83 -19.26 -0.45
N ALA A 273 19.47 -18.65 -1.56
CA ALA A 273 18.09 -18.45 -1.99
C ALA A 273 17.71 -19.45 -3.08
N GLY A 274 16.46 -19.44 -3.50
CA GLY A 274 15.98 -20.21 -4.65
C GLY A 274 16.53 -19.71 -5.98
N ALA A 275 16.40 -20.51 -7.03
CA ALA A 275 16.77 -20.11 -8.38
C ALA A 275 15.72 -19.19 -9.00
N ASP A 276 16.16 -18.16 -9.68
CA ASP A 276 15.29 -17.41 -10.60
C ASP A 276 14.89 -18.31 -11.78
N ALA A 277 13.62 -18.59 -11.90
CA ALA A 277 13.08 -19.49 -12.92
C ALA A 277 13.35 -18.98 -14.37
N ARG A 278 13.55 -17.67 -14.58
CA ARG A 278 13.79 -17.05 -15.86
C ARG A 278 15.25 -17.19 -16.32
N THR A 279 16.18 -17.06 -15.38
CA THR A 279 17.61 -17.05 -15.64
C THR A 279 18.32 -18.35 -15.26
N GLY A 280 17.69 -19.15 -14.40
CA GLY A 280 18.29 -20.35 -13.80
C GLY A 280 19.40 -20.06 -12.80
N ARG A 281 19.60 -18.78 -12.43
CA ARG A 281 20.64 -18.37 -11.48
C ARG A 281 20.12 -18.39 -10.05
N ASN A 282 20.98 -18.78 -9.12
CA ASN A 282 20.73 -18.72 -7.68
C ASN A 282 21.66 -17.69 -7.05
N HIS A 283 21.26 -16.42 -7.09
CA HIS A 283 21.96 -15.44 -6.27
C HIS A 283 21.66 -15.69 -4.79
N GLY A 284 22.60 -15.34 -3.92
CA GLY A 284 22.35 -15.36 -2.48
C GLY A 284 21.74 -14.05 -2.00
N LEU A 285 20.94 -14.12 -0.94
CA LEU A 285 20.55 -12.92 -0.21
C LEU A 285 21.60 -12.65 0.88
N ALA A 286 22.31 -11.53 0.77
CA ALA A 286 23.27 -11.09 1.79
C ALA A 286 22.53 -10.24 2.83
N ILE A 287 22.29 -10.79 4.02
CA ILE A 287 21.66 -10.08 5.15
C ILE A 287 22.74 -9.23 5.83
N THR A 288 22.47 -7.94 6.04
CA THR A 288 23.40 -7.02 6.70
C THR A 288 22.98 -6.66 8.12
N ARG A 289 21.66 -6.57 8.39
CA ARG A 289 21.12 -6.22 9.71
C ARG A 289 19.94 -7.11 10.07
N VAL A 290 19.89 -7.48 11.34
CA VAL A 290 18.81 -8.29 11.90
C VAL A 290 18.31 -7.72 13.22
N ARG A 291 17.07 -8.08 13.59
CA ARG A 291 16.52 -7.88 14.93
C ARG A 291 16.12 -9.23 15.50
N THR A 292 16.60 -9.50 16.69
CA THR A 292 16.29 -10.73 17.43
C THR A 292 14.92 -10.65 18.10
N GLU A 293 14.36 -11.78 18.50
CA GLU A 293 13.05 -11.88 19.17
C GLU A 293 12.96 -11.03 20.46
N ASP A 294 14.07 -10.81 21.15
CA ASP A 294 14.16 -9.91 22.32
C ASP A 294 14.34 -8.42 21.96
N GLY A 295 14.24 -8.08 20.67
CA GLY A 295 14.24 -6.72 20.16
C GLY A 295 15.63 -6.11 19.94
N ARG A 296 16.72 -6.86 20.10
CA ARG A 296 18.07 -6.33 19.84
C ARG A 296 18.37 -6.29 18.35
N GLU A 297 18.79 -5.13 17.88
CA GLU A 297 19.29 -4.94 16.52
C GLU A 297 20.81 -5.05 16.49
N LEU A 298 21.32 -5.81 15.54
CA LEU A 298 22.77 -5.97 15.35
C LEU A 298 23.13 -6.24 13.87
N PRO A 299 24.40 -6.00 13.51
CA PRO A 299 24.94 -6.47 12.24
C PRO A 299 24.79 -8.00 12.12
N ALA A 300 24.44 -8.45 10.92
CA ALA A 300 24.30 -9.89 10.66
C ALA A 300 25.61 -10.65 10.94
N SER A 301 26.77 -10.00 10.69
CA SER A 301 28.10 -10.56 10.98
C SER A 301 28.38 -10.81 12.47
N GLU A 302 27.72 -10.06 13.36
CA GLU A 302 27.80 -10.26 14.82
C GLU A 302 26.81 -11.33 15.30
N TYR A 303 25.63 -11.39 14.69
CA TYR A 303 24.62 -12.40 15.00
C TYR A 303 25.04 -13.80 14.55
N PHE A 304 25.49 -13.93 13.30
CA PHE A 304 25.97 -15.20 12.74
C PHE A 304 27.47 -15.38 13.04
N THR A 305 27.77 -15.83 14.24
CA THR A 305 29.18 -16.03 14.70
C THR A 305 29.88 -17.19 14.00
N SER A 306 29.13 -18.13 13.43
CA SER A 306 29.65 -19.26 12.65
C SER A 306 28.83 -19.48 11.40
N MET A 307 29.46 -19.84 10.31
CA MET A 307 28.78 -20.25 9.07
C MET A 307 28.25 -21.68 9.21
N GLY A 308 27.20 -21.95 8.48
CA GLY A 308 26.51 -23.24 8.56
C GLY A 308 25.18 -23.14 9.33
N GLY A 309 24.41 -24.22 9.33
CA GLY A 309 23.01 -24.17 9.80
C GLY A 309 22.10 -23.59 8.75
N TYR A 310 20.86 -23.39 9.14
CA TYR A 310 19.80 -22.95 8.23
C TYR A 310 18.91 -21.89 8.87
N LEU A 311 18.46 -20.96 8.06
CA LEU A 311 17.25 -20.18 8.31
C LEU A 311 16.06 -20.95 7.75
N THR A 312 14.95 -20.92 8.44
CA THR A 312 13.75 -21.70 8.09
C THR A 312 12.52 -20.78 7.94
N THR A 313 11.60 -21.21 7.09
CA THR A 313 10.31 -20.50 6.91
C THR A 313 9.36 -20.74 8.09
N ARG A 314 9.60 -21.77 8.88
CA ARG A 314 8.80 -22.13 10.09
C ARG A 314 9.71 -22.34 11.29
N PRO A 315 9.17 -22.18 12.53
CA PRO A 315 9.92 -22.43 13.75
C PRO A 315 10.54 -23.83 13.83
#